data_316d4e1ef5599aa4b4564a0b045cfd7b
#
_entry.id   316d4e1ef5599aa4b4564a0b045cfd7b
#
_cell.length_a   1.000
_cell.length_b   1.000
_cell.length_c   1.000
_cell.angle_alpha   90.00
_cell.angle_beta   90.00
_cell.angle_gamma   90.00
#
_symmetry.space_group_name_H-M   'P 1'
#
loop_
_entity.id
_entity.type
_entity.pdbx_description
1 polymer ?
#
loop_
_entity_poly.entity_id
_entity_poly.type
_entity_poly.pdbx_seq_one_letter_code
_entity_poly.pdbx_strand_id
1 'polypeptide(L)'
;MFYKIDDPQARVAGIGLLFPGAGFVAVCTVPSILALFLTLGAVPLILFMWFGCGGLIFPILLWVGSDLLAVALARDTVLEAAGPIVTVACILGITYVTWQTQTANQEAEKRREQRNAYLVNAVQENQAKAQPAPPPGSREADERTLRFLQWVLELGLSPIDDFSYHDVIDQFQTSAIRYQLYQGIYELTAYQNHYCPNFHGYLSKAERGLIEKSMSKRVMNFWKWESLMGKFTLDWDPVKEDNIVSEASAIPVETNSPQMVSGYILLGAALYQIVTRDDRYAKENSMEFVVADGARYKYDLGSIADAVFRNMDQNPYNLYPCEPNWIYSLCNLVGVSGIVASDKVLGNDYGPRLKGRFEAALASEFSNADGTILPIRSELTGFTIPGLAGAISDVAPSVFCGPYLPHVAHRHWAIMKQENLCWTNDGHLELTNLVGADNLDPGNYRSGRGYVRVAMASVATEFGDEKIRDQLIRQTDEEQFPVYETRTGALKNKGLSTLGQINTLRSRLGAHGDWNSLLKDGPPEHCFRAPILDEVPFPEVLVGKAYSHDGESVELVLYNGRNAGNFTLGFKNMKAGRAYRLGSQTAVADHKGEAKLSVSIDGRTAITLRPVEQT
;
A
#
# COMPACT_ATOMS: atom_id res chain seq x y z
N MET A 1 27.41 49.96 -1.60
CA MET A 1 28.66 50.40 -0.94
C MET A 1 29.37 49.13 -0.52
N PHE A 2 30.16 48.54 -1.43
CA PHE A 2 30.99 47.38 -1.07
C PHE A 2 32.25 47.91 -0.38
N TYR A 3 32.35 47.68 0.92
CA TYR A 3 33.58 47.89 1.67
C TYR A 3 34.71 47.10 0.98
N LYS A 4 35.82 47.75 0.62
CA LYS A 4 37.06 47.07 0.30
C LYS A 4 37.53 46.37 1.56
N ILE A 5 37.24 45.09 1.67
CA ILE A 5 37.80 44.25 2.72
C ILE A 5 39.19 43.87 2.23
N ASP A 6 40.24 44.42 2.87
CA ASP A 6 41.61 44.16 2.47
C ASP A 6 42.10 42.76 2.90
N ASP A 7 41.41 42.10 3.81
CA ASP A 7 41.72 40.75 4.26
C ASP A 7 41.24 39.70 3.24
N PRO A 8 42.13 38.89 2.64
CA PRO A 8 41.78 37.85 1.69
C PRO A 8 40.83 36.80 2.26
N GLN A 9 40.98 36.43 3.54
CA GLN A 9 40.14 35.45 4.18
C GLN A 9 38.70 35.94 4.32
N ALA A 10 38.52 37.20 4.73
CA ALA A 10 37.19 37.82 4.85
C ALA A 10 36.51 37.97 3.47
N ARG A 11 37.27 38.18 2.39
CA ARG A 11 36.72 38.19 1.02
C ARG A 11 36.26 36.81 0.58
N VAL A 12 37.04 35.76 0.84
CA VAL A 12 36.68 34.39 0.52
C VAL A 12 35.42 33.99 1.30
N ALA A 13 35.34 34.31 2.59
CA ALA A 13 34.15 34.05 3.40
C ALA A 13 32.90 34.73 2.84
N GLY A 14 33.00 36.02 2.47
CA GLY A 14 31.90 36.75 1.88
C GLY A 14 31.39 36.15 0.56
N ILE A 15 32.29 35.60 -0.25
CA ILE A 15 31.95 34.93 -1.51
C ILE A 15 31.37 33.54 -1.23
N GLY A 16 31.89 32.78 -0.29
CA GLY A 16 31.44 31.44 0.07
C GLY A 16 30.04 31.42 0.62
N LEU A 17 29.59 32.50 1.26
CA LEU A 17 28.20 32.66 1.72
C LEU A 17 27.19 32.86 0.58
N LEU A 18 27.62 33.16 -0.67
CA LEU A 18 26.70 33.33 -1.78
C LEU A 18 26.14 32.00 -2.30
N PHE A 19 27.00 30.97 -2.29
CA PHE A 19 26.62 29.63 -2.76
C PHE A 19 27.59 28.58 -2.21
N PRO A 20 27.12 27.34 -1.93
CA PRO A 20 28.01 26.25 -1.50
C PRO A 20 29.18 26.05 -2.49
N GLY A 21 30.40 26.12 -2.01
CA GLY A 21 31.61 26.00 -2.83
C GLY A 21 32.08 27.28 -3.53
N ALA A 22 31.34 28.40 -3.46
CA ALA A 22 31.76 29.66 -4.10
C ALA A 22 33.11 30.19 -3.55
N GLY A 23 33.39 29.97 -2.27
CA GLY A 23 34.68 30.30 -1.65
C GLY A 23 35.84 29.56 -2.30
N PHE A 24 35.70 28.33 -2.75
CA PHE A 24 36.73 27.57 -3.45
C PHE A 24 37.03 28.13 -4.84
N VAL A 25 36.05 28.69 -5.52
CA VAL A 25 36.25 29.40 -6.78
C VAL A 25 37.13 30.64 -6.55
N ALA A 26 36.91 31.34 -5.43
CA ALA A 26 37.70 32.52 -5.07
C ALA A 26 39.17 32.20 -4.77
N VAL A 27 39.47 31.04 -4.20
CA VAL A 27 40.84 30.62 -3.87
C VAL A 27 41.61 30.10 -5.08
N CYS A 28 40.97 29.57 -6.09
CA CYS A 28 41.54 29.15 -7.38
C CYS A 28 42.83 28.28 -7.32
N THR A 29 42.86 27.30 -6.41
CA THR A 29 43.95 26.31 -6.33
C THR A 29 43.45 24.91 -6.68
N VAL A 30 44.37 24.00 -7.11
CA VAL A 30 43.97 22.62 -7.45
C VAL A 30 43.24 21.92 -6.31
N PRO A 31 43.66 21.97 -5.03
CA PRO A 31 42.90 21.42 -3.92
C PRO A 31 41.54 22.08 -3.75
N SER A 32 41.41 23.37 -4.00
CA SER A 32 40.15 24.12 -3.91
C SER A 32 39.17 23.71 -5.00
N ILE A 33 39.67 23.44 -6.22
CA ILE A 33 38.85 22.93 -7.32
C ILE A 33 38.30 21.53 -6.97
N LEU A 34 39.14 20.65 -6.43
CA LEU A 34 38.70 19.34 -5.98
C LEU A 34 37.65 19.46 -4.88
N ALA A 35 37.85 20.34 -3.89
CA ALA A 35 36.88 20.60 -2.82
C ALA A 35 35.58 21.18 -3.36
N LEU A 36 35.60 22.04 -4.39
CA LEU A 36 34.41 22.52 -5.10
C LEU A 36 33.64 21.37 -5.70
N PHE A 37 34.27 20.45 -6.44
CA PHE A 37 33.60 19.29 -7.02
C PHE A 37 33.03 18.37 -5.96
N LEU A 38 33.74 18.13 -4.87
CA LEU A 38 33.24 17.34 -3.74
C LEU A 38 31.99 18.00 -3.09
N THR A 39 32.02 19.31 -2.92
CA THR A 39 30.90 20.09 -2.37
C THR A 39 29.71 20.05 -3.30
N LEU A 40 29.90 20.33 -4.59
CA LEU A 40 28.82 20.28 -5.58
C LEU A 40 28.29 18.85 -5.77
N GLY A 41 29.18 17.84 -5.71
CA GLY A 41 28.77 16.44 -5.75
C GLY A 41 27.97 16.01 -4.52
N ALA A 42 28.20 16.62 -3.37
CA ALA A 42 27.43 16.39 -2.16
C ALA A 42 26.05 17.09 -2.17
N VAL A 43 25.83 18.10 -3.02
CA VAL A 43 24.54 18.81 -3.12
C VAL A 43 23.36 17.85 -3.41
N PRO A 44 23.43 16.92 -4.37
CA PRO A 44 22.37 15.93 -4.57
C PRO A 44 22.12 15.06 -3.34
N LEU A 45 23.17 14.65 -2.63
CA LEU A 45 23.05 13.88 -1.40
C LEU A 45 22.38 14.70 -0.30
N ILE A 46 22.74 15.97 -0.17
CA ILE A 46 22.14 16.90 0.80
C ILE A 46 20.66 17.11 0.48
N LEU A 47 20.32 17.32 -0.79
CA LEU A 47 18.95 17.46 -1.23
C LEU A 47 18.15 16.19 -0.92
N PHE A 48 18.73 15.02 -1.17
CA PHE A 48 18.11 13.76 -0.79
C PHE A 48 17.93 13.62 0.72
N MET A 49 18.96 13.93 1.51
CA MET A 49 18.87 13.89 2.97
C MET A 49 17.89 14.94 3.52
N TRP A 50 17.84 16.12 2.92
CA TRP A 50 16.89 17.17 3.31
C TRP A 50 15.47 16.79 2.92
N PHE A 51 15.25 16.43 1.66
CA PHE A 51 13.93 16.13 1.11
C PHE A 51 13.46 14.69 1.37
N GLY A 52 14.37 13.74 1.45
CA GLY A 52 14.07 12.34 1.74
C GLY A 52 14.06 11.97 3.23
N CYS A 53 14.85 12.68 4.06
CA CYS A 53 15.00 12.37 5.49
C CYS A 53 14.62 13.52 6.42
N GLY A 54 14.19 14.68 5.89
CA GLY A 54 13.80 15.83 6.71
C GLY A 54 14.93 16.52 7.48
N GLY A 55 16.20 16.23 7.14
CA GLY A 55 17.37 16.78 7.83
C GLY A 55 17.62 18.25 7.49
N LEU A 56 17.30 19.20 8.36
CA LEU A 56 17.46 20.63 8.12
C LEU A 56 18.89 21.14 8.27
N ILE A 57 19.70 20.54 9.15
CA ILE A 57 21.02 21.06 9.55
C ILE A 57 22.11 20.71 8.53
N PHE A 58 22.03 19.57 7.88
CA PHE A 58 23.08 19.10 6.97
C PHE A 58 23.44 20.05 5.83
N PRO A 59 22.48 20.66 5.11
CA PRO A 59 22.79 21.63 4.08
C PRO A 59 23.57 22.83 4.61
N ILE A 60 23.17 23.32 5.79
CA ILE A 60 23.81 24.47 6.45
C ILE A 60 25.23 24.10 6.87
N LEU A 61 25.41 22.94 7.51
CA LEU A 61 26.73 22.48 7.95
C LEU A 61 27.69 22.28 6.76
N LEU A 62 27.21 21.75 5.65
CA LEU A 62 28.06 21.55 4.49
C LEU A 62 28.39 22.89 3.82
N TRP A 63 27.42 23.79 3.70
CA TRP A 63 27.64 25.12 3.15
C TRP A 63 28.66 25.90 3.99
N VAL A 64 28.38 26.06 5.27
CA VAL A 64 29.28 26.77 6.20
C VAL A 64 30.65 26.07 6.32
N GLY A 65 30.64 24.74 6.39
CA GLY A 65 31.89 23.94 6.44
C GLY A 65 32.75 24.09 5.18
N SER A 66 32.10 24.10 4.00
CA SER A 66 32.82 24.36 2.74
C SER A 66 33.40 25.76 2.68
N ASP A 67 32.66 26.75 3.20
CA ASP A 67 33.15 28.12 3.27
C ASP A 67 34.31 28.28 4.26
N LEU A 68 34.23 27.74 5.45
CA LEU A 68 35.30 27.72 6.42
C LEU A 68 36.57 27.03 5.89
N LEU A 69 36.39 25.93 5.14
CA LEU A 69 37.53 25.26 4.52
C LEU A 69 38.15 26.12 3.40
N ALA A 70 37.33 26.81 2.62
CA ALA A 70 37.81 27.74 1.61
C ALA A 70 38.59 28.92 2.25
N VAL A 71 38.09 29.46 3.35
CA VAL A 71 38.77 30.51 4.15
C VAL A 71 40.11 30.00 4.67
N ALA A 72 40.20 28.77 5.18
CA ALA A 72 41.45 28.16 5.64
C ALA A 72 42.47 27.94 4.52
N LEU A 73 42.01 27.79 3.28
CA LEU A 73 42.87 27.67 2.08
C LEU A 73 43.21 29.02 1.45
N ALA A 74 42.61 30.13 1.90
CA ALA A 74 42.83 31.45 1.35
C ALA A 74 44.25 31.92 1.58
N ARG A 75 44.85 32.52 0.54
CA ARG A 75 46.18 33.13 0.52
C ARG A 75 46.09 34.58 0.01
N ASP A 76 47.19 35.20 -0.24
CA ASP A 76 47.27 36.63 -0.62
C ASP A 76 46.55 36.98 -1.94
N THR A 77 46.31 36.01 -2.79
CA THR A 77 45.60 36.22 -4.06
C THR A 77 44.17 35.63 -4.01
N VAL A 78 43.18 36.48 -4.21
CA VAL A 78 41.77 36.13 -4.29
C VAL A 78 41.24 36.50 -5.67
N LEU A 79 40.50 35.58 -6.31
CA LEU A 79 39.81 35.87 -7.57
C LEU A 79 38.56 36.73 -7.28
N GLU A 80 38.70 38.05 -7.40
CA GLU A 80 37.63 39.00 -7.13
C GLU A 80 36.37 38.79 -8.02
N ALA A 81 36.57 38.24 -9.23
CA ALA A 81 35.51 37.92 -10.15
C ALA A 81 34.68 36.71 -9.73
N ALA A 82 35.10 35.92 -8.71
CA ALA A 82 34.40 34.74 -8.29
C ALA A 82 32.96 35.03 -7.81
N GLY A 83 32.75 36.10 -7.04
CA GLY A 83 31.42 36.53 -6.59
C GLY A 83 30.48 36.84 -7.75
N PRO A 84 30.84 37.76 -8.67
CA PRO A 84 30.01 38.01 -9.87
C PRO A 84 29.78 36.78 -10.73
N ILE A 85 30.77 35.92 -10.94
CA ILE A 85 30.63 34.69 -11.74
C ILE A 85 29.61 33.76 -11.12
N VAL A 86 29.72 33.48 -9.83
CA VAL A 86 28.76 32.60 -9.12
C VAL A 86 27.36 33.19 -9.11
N THR A 87 27.23 34.52 -8.88
CA THR A 87 25.95 35.22 -8.90
C THR A 87 25.26 35.08 -10.27
N VAL A 88 26.01 35.32 -11.37
CA VAL A 88 25.47 35.15 -12.72
C VAL A 88 25.07 33.70 -12.98
N ALA A 89 25.91 32.73 -12.59
CA ALA A 89 25.60 31.31 -12.72
C ALA A 89 24.33 30.92 -11.96
N CYS A 90 24.14 31.43 -10.73
CA CYS A 90 22.92 31.23 -9.94
C CYS A 90 21.68 31.84 -10.62
N ILE A 91 21.77 33.07 -11.10
CA ILE A 91 20.67 33.74 -11.81
C ILE A 91 20.29 32.94 -13.06
N LEU A 92 21.27 32.51 -13.86
CA LEU A 92 21.01 31.67 -15.05
C LEU A 92 20.38 30.33 -14.67
N GLY A 93 20.88 29.68 -13.60
CA GLY A 93 20.30 28.44 -13.09
C GLY A 93 18.85 28.61 -12.64
N ILE A 94 18.56 29.64 -11.84
CA ILE A 94 17.20 29.96 -11.38
C ILE A 94 16.29 30.27 -12.58
N THR A 95 16.76 31.09 -13.52
CA THR A 95 15.99 31.44 -14.72
C THR A 95 15.68 30.20 -15.55
N TYR A 96 16.64 29.30 -15.73
CA TYR A 96 16.48 28.04 -16.45
C TYR A 96 15.46 27.12 -15.77
N VAL A 97 15.59 26.91 -14.46
CA VAL A 97 14.64 26.08 -13.69
C VAL A 97 13.24 26.68 -13.73
N THR A 98 13.12 28.00 -13.56
CA THR A 98 11.82 28.70 -13.64
C THR A 98 11.19 28.54 -15.02
N TRP A 99 11.97 28.72 -16.08
CA TRP A 99 11.49 28.52 -17.44
C TRP A 99 11.04 27.07 -17.69
N GLN A 100 11.85 26.07 -17.28
CA GLN A 100 11.44 24.67 -17.39
C GLN A 100 10.15 24.38 -16.64
N THR A 101 10.05 24.88 -15.41
CA THR A 101 8.85 24.68 -14.57
C THR A 101 7.61 25.31 -15.21
N GLN A 102 7.75 26.53 -15.74
CA GLN A 102 6.63 27.20 -16.44
C GLN A 102 6.20 26.44 -17.69
N THR A 103 7.16 25.96 -18.49
CA THR A 103 6.87 25.16 -19.68
C THR A 103 6.17 23.85 -19.30
N ALA A 104 6.66 23.14 -18.28
CA ALA A 104 6.05 21.91 -17.81
C ALA A 104 4.62 22.14 -17.27
N ASN A 105 4.39 23.24 -16.57
CA ASN A 105 3.04 23.61 -16.08
C ASN A 105 2.08 23.91 -17.23
N GLN A 106 2.52 24.64 -18.25
CA GLN A 106 1.69 24.93 -19.43
C GLN A 106 1.30 23.65 -20.19
N GLU A 107 2.24 22.71 -20.31
CA GLU A 107 1.96 21.38 -20.90
C GLU A 107 1.00 20.56 -20.03
N ALA A 108 1.15 20.62 -18.72
CA ALA A 108 0.26 19.96 -17.78
C ALA A 108 -1.17 20.54 -17.83
N GLU A 109 -1.31 21.87 -17.93
CA GLU A 109 -2.61 22.54 -18.11
C GLU A 109 -3.28 22.12 -19.40
N LYS A 110 -2.54 22.06 -20.51
CA LYS A 110 -3.07 21.55 -21.79
C LYS A 110 -3.56 20.10 -21.67
N ARG A 111 -2.79 19.24 -20.99
CA ARG A 111 -3.25 17.87 -20.72
C ARG A 111 -4.52 17.85 -19.89
N ARG A 112 -4.62 18.70 -18.87
CA ARG A 112 -5.85 18.83 -18.06
C ARG A 112 -7.05 19.24 -18.89
N GLU A 113 -6.90 20.20 -19.79
CA GLU A 113 -7.97 20.61 -20.70
C GLU A 113 -8.40 19.46 -21.63
N GLN A 114 -7.43 18.75 -22.21
CA GLN A 114 -7.71 17.58 -23.03
C GLN A 114 -8.44 16.49 -22.25
N ARG A 115 -8.01 16.20 -21.00
CA ARG A 115 -8.67 15.25 -20.11
C ARG A 115 -10.09 15.68 -19.79
N ASN A 116 -10.31 16.94 -19.44
CA ASN A 116 -11.63 17.47 -19.14
C ASN A 116 -12.59 17.36 -20.33
N ALA A 117 -12.09 17.44 -21.54
CA ALA A 117 -12.89 17.29 -22.75
C ALA A 117 -13.46 15.87 -22.94
N TYR A 118 -12.74 14.82 -22.52
CA TYR A 118 -13.21 13.44 -22.69
C TYR A 118 -13.74 12.79 -21.41
N LEU A 119 -13.32 13.25 -20.23
CA LEU A 119 -13.52 12.52 -18.96
C LEU A 119 -14.99 12.24 -18.64
N VAL A 120 -15.87 13.21 -18.83
CA VAL A 120 -17.30 13.03 -18.53
C VAL A 120 -17.88 11.88 -19.35
N ASN A 121 -17.62 11.87 -20.65
CA ASN A 121 -18.09 10.82 -21.54
C ASN A 121 -17.41 9.48 -21.24
N ALA A 122 -16.09 9.48 -21.01
CA ALA A 122 -15.34 8.26 -20.72
C ALA A 122 -15.78 7.59 -19.40
N VAL A 123 -16.08 8.37 -18.37
CA VAL A 123 -16.62 7.85 -17.10
C VAL A 123 -18.00 7.22 -17.32
N GLN A 124 -18.91 7.94 -18.02
CA GLN A 124 -20.24 7.42 -18.32
C GLN A 124 -20.18 6.14 -19.18
N GLU A 125 -19.32 6.13 -20.20
CA GLU A 125 -19.13 4.94 -21.03
C GLU A 125 -18.57 3.76 -20.24
N ASN A 126 -17.59 3.98 -19.37
CA ASN A 126 -17.02 2.94 -18.53
C ASN A 126 -18.09 2.36 -17.59
N GLN A 127 -18.90 3.21 -16.96
CA GLN A 127 -19.99 2.75 -16.10
C GLN A 127 -21.06 1.99 -16.89
N ALA A 128 -21.43 2.44 -18.08
CA ALA A 128 -22.42 1.77 -18.93
C ALA A 128 -21.95 0.41 -19.48
N LYS A 129 -20.62 0.24 -19.68
CA LYS A 129 -20.02 -0.99 -20.18
C LYS A 129 -19.54 -1.94 -19.09
N ALA A 130 -19.54 -1.51 -17.84
CA ALA A 130 -19.12 -2.34 -16.71
C ALA A 130 -20.02 -3.57 -16.56
N GLN A 131 -19.41 -4.74 -16.35
CA GLN A 131 -20.17 -5.93 -16.04
C GLN A 131 -20.87 -5.77 -14.68
N PRO A 132 -22.09 -6.29 -14.52
CA PRO A 132 -22.77 -6.21 -13.23
C PRO A 132 -22.00 -7.03 -12.17
N ALA A 133 -22.07 -6.57 -10.91
CA ALA A 133 -21.54 -7.33 -9.79
C ALA A 133 -22.25 -8.70 -9.70
N PRO A 134 -21.52 -9.81 -9.54
CA PRO A 134 -22.14 -11.11 -9.34
C PRO A 134 -22.98 -11.13 -8.05
N PRO A 135 -24.13 -11.81 -8.04
CA PRO A 135 -24.92 -11.96 -6.83
C PRO A 135 -24.10 -12.62 -5.69
N PRO A 136 -24.30 -12.20 -4.43
CA PRO A 136 -23.63 -12.84 -3.30
C PRO A 136 -23.86 -14.36 -3.28
N GLY A 137 -22.79 -15.13 -3.06
CA GLY A 137 -22.84 -16.58 -3.01
C GLY A 137 -23.01 -17.29 -4.36
N SER A 138 -23.04 -16.57 -5.49
CA SER A 138 -23.11 -17.20 -6.82
C SER A 138 -21.78 -17.73 -7.33
N ARG A 139 -20.65 -17.29 -6.77
CA ARG A 139 -19.30 -17.61 -7.24
C ARG A 139 -18.70 -18.82 -6.54
N GLU A 140 -17.84 -19.52 -7.27
CA GLU A 140 -16.90 -20.51 -6.76
C GLU A 140 -15.54 -20.29 -7.41
N ALA A 141 -14.45 -20.50 -6.68
CA ALA A 141 -13.10 -20.45 -7.22
C ALA A 141 -12.75 -21.80 -7.87
N ASP A 142 -12.20 -21.77 -9.07
CA ASP A 142 -11.68 -22.95 -9.74
C ASP A 142 -10.34 -23.43 -9.16
N GLU A 143 -9.97 -24.66 -9.47
CA GLU A 143 -8.77 -25.30 -8.96
C GLU A 143 -7.50 -24.50 -9.28
N ARG A 144 -7.38 -23.98 -10.52
CA ARG A 144 -6.21 -23.21 -10.95
C ARG A 144 -6.04 -21.95 -10.11
N THR A 145 -7.13 -21.23 -9.90
CA THR A 145 -7.16 -20.01 -9.10
C THR A 145 -6.86 -20.31 -7.62
N LEU A 146 -7.40 -21.42 -7.09
CA LEU A 146 -7.08 -21.86 -5.72
C LEU A 146 -5.61 -22.22 -5.54
N ARG A 147 -4.94 -22.73 -6.56
CA ARG A 147 -3.49 -23.00 -6.50
C ARG A 147 -2.65 -21.72 -6.49
N PHE A 148 -3.09 -20.63 -7.11
CA PHE A 148 -2.49 -19.31 -6.91
C PHE A 148 -2.75 -18.76 -5.51
N LEU A 149 -3.97 -18.91 -5.00
CA LEU A 149 -4.33 -18.53 -3.63
C LEU A 149 -3.53 -19.33 -2.59
N GLN A 150 -3.26 -20.62 -2.84
CA GLN A 150 -2.47 -21.50 -1.97
C GLN A 150 -1.12 -20.86 -1.63
N TRP A 151 -0.45 -20.23 -2.59
CA TRP A 151 0.82 -19.53 -2.33
C TRP A 151 0.69 -18.43 -1.26
N VAL A 152 -0.36 -17.63 -1.30
CA VAL A 152 -0.60 -16.56 -0.33
C VAL A 152 -1.02 -17.12 1.03
N LEU A 153 -1.77 -18.22 1.04
CA LEU A 153 -2.06 -18.95 2.29
C LEU A 153 -0.78 -19.49 2.94
N GLU A 154 0.15 -20.02 2.16
CA GLU A 154 1.45 -20.49 2.65
C GLU A 154 2.27 -19.37 3.29
N LEU A 155 2.24 -18.14 2.73
CA LEU A 155 2.87 -16.96 3.34
C LEU A 155 2.32 -16.70 4.75
N GLY A 156 0.99 -16.72 4.90
CA GLY A 156 0.33 -16.43 6.16
C GLY A 156 0.43 -17.56 7.19
N LEU A 157 0.49 -18.80 6.73
CA LEU A 157 0.59 -20.00 7.59
C LEU A 157 2.02 -20.33 8.02
N SER A 158 3.04 -19.75 7.37
CA SER A 158 4.43 -19.94 7.78
C SER A 158 4.70 -19.34 9.17
N PRO A 159 5.69 -19.83 9.93
CA PRO A 159 6.03 -19.27 11.24
C PRO A 159 6.22 -17.75 11.22
N ILE A 160 5.90 -17.07 12.33
CA ILE A 160 5.92 -15.59 12.40
C ILE A 160 7.28 -15.00 12.03
N ASP A 161 8.36 -15.68 12.38
CA ASP A 161 9.74 -15.25 12.10
C ASP A 161 10.26 -15.74 10.73
N ASP A 162 9.49 -16.54 10.00
CA ASP A 162 9.87 -17.05 8.69
C ASP A 162 9.43 -16.11 7.57
N PHE A 163 10.40 -15.46 6.93
CA PHE A 163 10.23 -14.58 5.77
C PHE A 163 10.84 -15.15 4.49
N SER A 164 11.11 -16.46 4.45
CA SER A 164 11.73 -17.13 3.29
C SER A 164 10.88 -17.08 2.02
N TYR A 165 9.57 -16.92 2.17
CA TYR A 165 8.62 -16.77 1.06
C TYR A 165 8.50 -15.33 0.53
N HIS A 166 9.07 -14.36 1.23
CA HIS A 166 8.97 -12.95 0.88
C HIS A 166 10.18 -12.49 0.05
N ASP A 167 9.98 -11.49 -0.79
CA ASP A 167 11.09 -10.81 -1.43
C ASP A 167 11.80 -9.93 -0.39
N VAL A 168 12.97 -10.38 0.01
CA VAL A 168 13.88 -9.66 0.91
C VAL A 168 15.08 -9.24 0.09
N ILE A 169 15.20 -7.95 -0.21
CA ILE A 169 16.24 -7.47 -1.12
C ILE A 169 17.47 -7.04 -0.34
N ASP A 170 17.29 -6.18 0.64
CA ASP A 170 18.32 -5.76 1.58
C ASP A 170 17.69 -5.08 2.81
N GLN A 171 18.54 -4.56 3.71
CA GLN A 171 18.06 -3.87 4.91
C GLN A 171 17.35 -2.54 4.62
N PHE A 172 17.56 -1.94 3.46
CA PHE A 172 16.91 -0.69 3.04
C PHE A 172 15.55 -0.90 2.38
N GLN A 173 15.21 -2.14 2.05
CA GLN A 173 14.04 -2.47 1.24
C GLN A 173 13.07 -3.44 1.93
N THR A 174 13.15 -3.58 3.23
CA THR A 174 12.15 -4.32 4.02
C THR A 174 10.78 -3.63 4.00
N SER A 175 10.67 -2.39 3.51
CA SER A 175 9.41 -1.78 3.12
C SER A 175 8.59 -2.67 2.18
N ALA A 176 9.24 -3.36 1.24
CA ALA A 176 8.59 -4.30 0.34
C ALA A 176 7.91 -5.47 1.08
N ILE A 177 8.47 -5.95 2.17
CA ILE A 177 7.85 -7.00 3.00
C ILE A 177 6.51 -6.51 3.58
N ARG A 178 6.42 -5.28 4.08
CA ARG A 178 5.17 -4.71 4.61
C ARG A 178 4.07 -4.71 3.56
N TYR A 179 4.37 -4.25 2.36
CA TYR A 179 3.38 -4.25 1.27
C TYR A 179 2.91 -5.67 0.93
N GLN A 180 3.81 -6.65 0.94
CA GLN A 180 3.46 -8.06 0.71
C GLN A 180 2.52 -8.58 1.80
N LEU A 181 2.80 -8.29 3.08
CA LEU A 181 1.97 -8.69 4.20
C LEU A 181 0.56 -8.08 4.12
N TYR A 182 0.48 -6.75 4.01
CA TYR A 182 -0.81 -6.05 3.98
C TYR A 182 -1.64 -6.42 2.76
N GLN A 183 -1.04 -6.46 1.59
CA GLN A 183 -1.76 -6.85 0.37
C GLN A 183 -2.24 -8.29 0.46
N GLY A 184 -1.45 -9.19 1.08
CA GLY A 184 -1.87 -10.55 1.37
C GLY A 184 -3.13 -10.62 2.24
N ILE A 185 -3.20 -9.81 3.30
CA ILE A 185 -4.40 -9.69 4.16
C ILE A 185 -5.60 -9.22 3.33
N TYR A 186 -5.43 -8.19 2.50
CA TYR A 186 -6.52 -7.61 1.71
C TYR A 186 -7.10 -8.61 0.70
N GLU A 187 -6.24 -9.37 0.02
CA GLU A 187 -6.71 -10.37 -0.95
C GLU A 187 -7.34 -11.61 -0.28
N LEU A 188 -6.82 -12.07 0.87
CA LEU A 188 -7.43 -13.17 1.61
C LEU A 188 -8.80 -12.79 2.18
N THR A 189 -8.94 -11.60 2.76
CA THR A 189 -10.23 -11.12 3.29
C THR A 189 -11.23 -10.86 2.17
N ALA A 190 -10.80 -10.39 1.00
CA ALA A 190 -11.67 -10.27 -0.17
C ALA A 190 -12.15 -11.64 -0.66
N TYR A 191 -11.27 -12.64 -0.71
CA TYR A 191 -11.64 -14.01 -1.02
C TYR A 191 -12.63 -14.58 0.01
N GLN A 192 -12.38 -14.40 1.31
CA GLN A 192 -13.29 -14.84 2.37
C GLN A 192 -14.68 -14.22 2.20
N ASN A 193 -14.73 -12.90 1.99
CA ASN A 193 -16.00 -12.17 1.84
C ASN A 193 -16.86 -12.70 0.69
N HIS A 194 -16.28 -12.93 -0.47
CA HIS A 194 -17.03 -13.18 -1.70
C HIS A 194 -17.27 -14.66 -2.02
N TYR A 195 -16.42 -15.54 -1.51
CA TYR A 195 -16.45 -16.97 -1.83
C TYR A 195 -16.73 -17.84 -0.61
N CYS A 196 -16.15 -17.50 0.53
CA CYS A 196 -16.03 -18.38 1.66
C CYS A 196 -16.34 -17.72 3.02
N PRO A 197 -17.44 -16.92 3.18
CA PRO A 197 -17.75 -16.30 4.46
C PRO A 197 -17.98 -17.34 5.59
N ASN A 198 -18.35 -18.55 5.22
CA ASN A 198 -18.54 -19.66 6.17
C ASN A 198 -17.31 -20.57 6.28
N PHE A 199 -16.11 -20.06 5.95
CA PHE A 199 -14.86 -20.79 6.12
C PHE A 199 -13.87 -19.99 6.93
N HIS A 200 -13.49 -20.48 8.11
CA HIS A 200 -12.43 -19.91 8.94
C HIS A 200 -11.15 -20.74 8.84
N GLY A 201 -11.13 -21.96 9.27
CA GLY A 201 -10.07 -22.97 9.12
C GLY A 201 -8.66 -22.42 8.99
N TYR A 202 -7.97 -22.81 7.94
CA TYR A 202 -6.65 -22.31 7.62
C TYR A 202 -6.67 -20.88 7.05
N LEU A 203 -7.81 -20.40 6.50
CA LEU A 203 -7.92 -19.07 5.91
C LEU A 203 -7.75 -17.98 6.97
N SER A 204 -8.58 -18.00 8.02
CA SER A 204 -8.46 -17.02 9.12
C SER A 204 -7.15 -17.15 9.89
N LYS A 205 -6.52 -18.34 9.91
CA LYS A 205 -5.18 -18.52 10.46
C LYS A 205 -4.11 -17.82 9.62
N ALA A 206 -4.22 -17.90 8.29
CA ALA A 206 -3.32 -17.23 7.37
C ALA A 206 -3.44 -15.70 7.48
N GLU A 207 -4.66 -15.17 7.54
CA GLU A 207 -4.92 -13.74 7.74
C GLU A 207 -4.28 -13.22 9.02
N ARG A 208 -4.50 -13.91 10.14
CA ARG A 208 -3.85 -13.58 11.42
C ARG A 208 -2.33 -13.66 11.34
N GLY A 209 -1.80 -14.72 10.73
CA GLY A 209 -0.36 -14.88 10.56
C GLY A 209 0.28 -13.69 9.83
N LEU A 210 -0.38 -13.16 8.80
CA LEU A 210 0.09 -11.96 8.08
C LEU A 210 0.00 -10.70 8.95
N ILE A 211 -1.09 -10.52 9.72
CA ILE A 211 -1.23 -9.39 10.67
C ILE A 211 -0.13 -9.47 11.75
N GLU A 212 0.07 -10.63 12.36
CA GLU A 212 1.07 -10.82 13.42
C GLU A 212 2.50 -10.66 12.90
N LYS A 213 2.80 -11.15 11.68
CA LYS A 213 4.09 -10.90 11.01
C LYS A 213 4.35 -9.40 10.82
N SER A 214 3.33 -8.60 10.50
CA SER A 214 3.49 -7.16 10.28
C SER A 214 3.88 -6.41 11.56
N MET A 215 3.54 -6.94 12.73
CA MET A 215 3.91 -6.40 14.04
C MET A 215 5.21 -7.00 14.60
N SER A 216 5.85 -7.94 13.87
CA SER A 216 7.03 -8.65 14.33
C SER A 216 8.29 -7.77 14.36
N LYS A 217 9.27 -8.19 15.16
CA LYS A 217 10.56 -7.52 15.33
C LYS A 217 11.24 -7.19 14.00
N ARG A 218 11.21 -8.10 13.02
CA ARG A 218 11.86 -7.90 11.74
C ARG A 218 11.29 -6.71 10.97
N VAL A 219 9.96 -6.58 10.95
CA VAL A 219 9.28 -5.48 10.25
C VAL A 219 9.41 -4.19 11.05
N MET A 220 9.15 -4.23 12.35
CA MET A 220 9.13 -3.05 13.21
C MET A 220 10.52 -2.45 13.46
N ASN A 221 11.55 -3.26 13.59
CA ASN A 221 12.92 -2.77 13.79
C ASN A 221 13.43 -1.97 12.58
N PHE A 222 13.16 -2.45 11.38
CA PHE A 222 13.48 -1.70 10.17
C PHE A 222 12.73 -0.36 10.13
N TRP A 223 11.43 -0.40 10.39
CA TRP A 223 10.59 0.80 10.38
C TRP A 223 11.06 1.84 11.40
N LYS A 224 11.47 1.39 12.58
CA LYS A 224 12.09 2.26 13.58
C LYS A 224 13.29 3.04 13.00
N TRP A 225 14.21 2.37 12.35
CA TRP A 225 15.41 3.02 11.81
C TRP A 225 15.08 3.97 10.66
N GLU A 226 14.18 3.59 9.77
CA GLU A 226 13.72 4.46 8.70
C GLU A 226 13.07 5.74 9.24
N SER A 227 12.23 5.61 10.25
CA SER A 227 11.59 6.75 10.93
C SER A 227 12.59 7.65 11.65
N LEU A 228 13.59 7.07 12.32
CA LEU A 228 14.60 7.84 13.06
C LEU A 228 15.56 8.60 12.14
N MET A 229 15.76 8.19 10.89
CA MET A 229 16.65 8.90 9.96
C MET A 229 16.17 10.32 9.64
N GLY A 230 14.90 10.62 9.81
CA GLY A 230 14.36 11.99 9.67
C GLY A 230 14.24 12.79 10.96
N LYS A 231 14.69 12.26 12.09
CA LYS A 231 14.50 12.86 13.42
C LYS A 231 15.82 13.15 14.13
N PHE A 232 15.73 14.08 15.11
CA PHE A 232 16.84 14.38 16.02
C PHE A 232 16.75 13.66 17.37
N THR A 233 15.67 12.93 17.61
CA THR A 233 15.45 12.18 18.86
C THR A 233 15.53 10.68 18.60
N LEU A 234 16.00 9.92 19.58
CA LEU A 234 16.05 8.45 19.52
C LEU A 234 14.80 7.80 20.12
N ASP A 235 13.86 8.61 20.59
CA ASP A 235 12.59 8.12 21.10
C ASP A 235 11.66 7.79 19.93
N TRP A 236 11.16 6.56 19.90
CA TRP A 236 10.30 6.07 18.84
C TRP A 236 9.28 5.06 19.38
N ASP A 237 8.04 5.23 18.96
CA ASP A 237 6.93 4.34 19.22
C ASP A 237 6.14 4.16 17.92
N PRO A 238 5.81 2.92 17.49
CA PRO A 238 5.18 2.65 16.21
C PRO A 238 3.83 3.33 16.01
N VAL A 239 3.13 3.66 17.07
CA VAL A 239 1.83 4.33 17.03
C VAL A 239 1.94 5.80 17.46
N LYS A 240 2.80 6.15 18.42
CA LYS A 240 3.10 7.56 18.76
C LYS A 240 3.80 8.31 17.61
N GLU A 241 4.59 7.60 16.82
CA GLU A 241 5.20 8.19 15.64
C GLU A 241 4.17 8.62 14.59
N ASP A 242 2.96 8.09 14.69
CA ASP A 242 1.78 8.60 14.01
C ASP A 242 1.12 9.79 14.72
N ASN A 243 1.87 10.53 15.56
CA ASN A 243 1.38 11.66 16.37
C ASN A 243 0.25 11.32 17.36
N ILE A 244 0.21 10.12 17.89
CA ILE A 244 -0.61 9.89 19.06
C ILE A 244 0.06 10.59 20.26
N VAL A 245 -0.51 11.70 20.64
CA VAL A 245 -0.19 12.32 21.93
C VAL A 245 -0.78 11.43 23.01
N SER A 246 0.05 10.67 23.73
CA SER A 246 -0.41 10.05 24.96
C SER A 246 -0.65 11.18 25.97
N GLU A 247 -1.78 11.18 26.68
CA GLU A 247 -2.09 12.13 27.76
C GLU A 247 -1.04 12.15 28.89
N ALA A 248 -0.09 11.21 28.88
CA ALA A 248 0.98 11.10 29.88
C ALA A 248 2.20 11.98 29.60
N SER A 249 2.35 12.58 28.44
CA SER A 249 3.43 13.53 28.18
C SER A 249 2.89 14.96 28.12
N ALA A 250 2.98 15.67 29.24
CA ALA A 250 2.63 17.09 29.37
C ALA A 250 3.62 18.04 28.65
N ILE A 251 4.22 17.61 27.55
CA ILE A 251 5.05 18.44 26.68
C ILE A 251 4.36 18.48 25.34
N PRO A 252 3.95 19.65 24.82
CA PRO A 252 3.51 19.78 23.45
C PRO A 252 4.73 19.55 22.58
N VAL A 253 4.97 18.32 22.16
CA VAL A 253 5.92 18.04 21.12
C VAL A 253 5.18 18.32 19.83
N GLU A 254 5.51 19.44 19.18
CA GLU A 254 5.25 19.69 17.79
C GLU A 254 6.01 18.62 16.99
N THR A 255 5.41 17.47 16.82
CA THR A 255 6.06 16.35 16.13
C THR A 255 5.21 15.90 14.98
N ASN A 256 5.62 16.29 13.82
CA ASN A 256 5.24 15.72 12.55
C ASN A 256 5.97 14.38 12.39
N SER A 257 5.29 13.28 12.48
CA SER A 257 5.92 11.96 12.49
C SER A 257 5.16 10.89 11.72
N PRO A 258 5.89 9.88 11.19
CA PRO A 258 5.49 9.04 10.08
C PRO A 258 4.48 7.94 10.41
N GLN A 259 3.73 7.48 9.38
CA GLN A 259 2.48 6.80 9.54
C GLN A 259 2.18 5.58 8.72
N MET A 260 3.06 5.15 7.85
CA MET A 260 2.76 4.09 6.88
C MET A 260 2.28 2.78 7.55
N VAL A 261 2.62 2.57 8.82
CA VAL A 261 2.26 1.35 9.54
C VAL A 261 0.81 1.37 10.00
N SER A 262 0.35 2.47 10.61
CA SER A 262 -0.97 2.52 11.27
C SER A 262 -2.13 2.40 10.30
N GLY A 263 -2.11 3.13 9.19
CA GLY A 263 -3.18 3.08 8.20
C GLY A 263 -3.33 1.71 7.55
N TYR A 264 -2.22 1.07 7.22
CA TYR A 264 -2.22 -0.26 6.60
C TYR A 264 -2.67 -1.36 7.56
N ILE A 265 -2.18 -1.36 8.80
CA ILE A 265 -2.58 -2.36 9.78
C ILE A 265 -4.01 -2.15 10.26
N LEU A 266 -4.44 -0.89 10.41
CA LEU A 266 -5.82 -0.55 10.70
C LEU A 266 -6.76 -1.18 9.68
N LEU A 267 -6.48 -0.97 8.39
CA LEU A 267 -7.27 -1.57 7.31
C LEU A 267 -7.26 -3.09 7.39
N GLY A 268 -6.09 -3.72 7.54
CA GLY A 268 -5.97 -5.18 7.59
C GLY A 268 -6.71 -5.81 8.78
N ALA A 269 -6.57 -5.25 9.98
CA ALA A 269 -7.22 -5.75 11.19
C ALA A 269 -8.75 -5.52 11.16
N ALA A 270 -9.19 -4.36 10.62
CA ALA A 270 -10.61 -4.09 10.44
C ALA A 270 -11.26 -5.03 9.41
N LEU A 271 -10.60 -5.28 8.28
CA LEU A 271 -11.08 -6.24 7.27
C LEU A 271 -11.19 -7.65 7.84
N TYR A 272 -10.19 -8.10 8.61
CA TYR A 272 -10.27 -9.38 9.33
C TYR A 272 -11.51 -9.47 10.22
N GLN A 273 -11.78 -8.42 11.02
CA GLN A 273 -12.98 -8.41 11.88
C GLN A 273 -14.28 -8.33 11.07
N ILE A 274 -14.30 -7.62 9.94
CA ILE A 274 -15.46 -7.57 9.04
C ILE A 274 -15.84 -8.99 8.57
N VAL A 275 -14.86 -9.77 8.10
CA VAL A 275 -15.15 -11.08 7.48
C VAL A 275 -15.31 -12.23 8.47
N THR A 276 -14.73 -12.11 9.68
CA THR A 276 -14.75 -13.19 10.67
C THR A 276 -15.66 -12.94 11.89
N ARG A 277 -16.01 -11.69 12.18
CA ARG A 277 -16.61 -11.25 13.45
C ARG A 277 -15.73 -11.55 14.68
N ASP A 278 -14.47 -11.89 14.51
CA ASP A 278 -13.52 -12.09 15.60
C ASP A 278 -12.95 -10.75 16.04
N ASP A 279 -13.37 -10.30 17.21
CA ASP A 279 -13.04 -9.00 17.82
C ASP A 279 -11.68 -8.98 18.55
N ARG A 280 -10.83 -10.00 18.31
CA ARG A 280 -9.56 -10.15 19.05
C ARG A 280 -8.66 -8.91 19.03
N TYR A 281 -8.59 -8.22 17.89
CA TYR A 281 -7.77 -7.02 17.72
C TYR A 281 -8.46 -5.74 18.22
N ALA A 282 -9.76 -5.78 18.53
CA ALA A 282 -10.48 -4.69 19.19
C ALA A 282 -10.40 -4.75 20.72
N LYS A 283 -9.90 -5.85 21.30
CA LYS A 283 -9.69 -5.96 22.76
C LYS A 283 -8.51 -5.11 23.19
N GLU A 284 -8.65 -4.46 24.32
CA GLU A 284 -7.63 -3.59 24.89
C GLU A 284 -6.25 -4.26 24.93
N ASN A 285 -5.23 -3.57 24.40
CA ASN A 285 -3.83 -4.02 24.37
C ASN A 285 -3.58 -5.35 23.64
N SER A 286 -4.45 -5.75 22.70
CA SER A 286 -4.38 -7.04 22.00
C SER A 286 -3.37 -7.10 20.86
N MET A 287 -2.91 -5.95 20.37
CA MET A 287 -1.94 -5.82 19.28
C MET A 287 -0.57 -5.45 19.85
N GLU A 288 0.37 -6.38 19.83
CA GLU A 288 1.71 -6.18 20.38
C GLU A 288 2.75 -5.98 19.28
N PHE A 289 3.27 -4.77 19.17
CA PHE A 289 4.32 -4.39 18.24
C PHE A 289 5.69 -4.66 18.88
N VAL A 290 6.45 -5.57 18.32
CA VAL A 290 7.78 -5.96 18.82
C VAL A 290 8.86 -5.26 18.01
N VAL A 291 9.53 -4.28 18.60
CA VAL A 291 10.56 -3.46 17.93
C VAL A 291 11.97 -4.02 18.16
N ALA A 292 12.25 -4.41 19.40
CA ALA A 292 13.52 -4.99 19.83
C ALA A 292 13.29 -5.88 21.03
N ASP A 293 14.33 -6.59 21.47
CA ASP A 293 14.27 -7.36 22.71
C ASP A 293 14.03 -6.41 23.88
N GLY A 294 12.89 -6.59 24.58
CA GLY A 294 12.45 -5.72 25.66
C GLY A 294 11.71 -4.43 25.24
N ALA A 295 11.66 -4.09 23.95
CA ALA A 295 10.89 -2.94 23.45
C ALA A 295 9.62 -3.45 22.76
N ARG A 296 8.50 -3.37 23.49
CA ARG A 296 7.18 -3.84 23.05
C ARG A 296 6.14 -2.76 23.31
N TYR A 297 5.26 -2.52 22.34
CA TYR A 297 4.21 -1.53 22.41
C TYR A 297 2.86 -2.22 22.20
N LYS A 298 1.89 -1.92 23.03
CA LYS A 298 0.58 -2.57 23.00
C LYS A 298 -0.50 -1.57 22.65
N TYR A 299 -1.27 -1.94 21.65
CA TYR A 299 -2.41 -1.18 21.15
C TYR A 299 -3.57 -2.12 20.85
N ASP A 300 -4.63 -1.56 20.32
CA ASP A 300 -5.80 -2.25 19.81
C ASP A 300 -6.36 -1.48 18.60
N LEU A 301 -7.34 -2.10 17.94
CA LEU A 301 -7.94 -1.53 16.73
C LEU A 301 -8.54 -0.13 16.99
N GLY A 302 -9.15 0.08 18.18
CA GLY A 302 -9.75 1.36 18.55
C GLY A 302 -8.70 2.45 18.71
N SER A 303 -7.65 2.20 19.48
CA SER A 303 -6.57 3.16 19.71
C SER A 303 -5.82 3.53 18.42
N ILE A 304 -5.65 2.57 17.50
CA ILE A 304 -5.05 2.84 16.17
C ILE A 304 -6.00 3.67 15.30
N ALA A 305 -7.30 3.37 15.29
CA ALA A 305 -8.30 4.16 14.55
C ALA A 305 -8.36 5.61 15.05
N ASP A 306 -8.37 5.80 16.36
CA ASP A 306 -8.33 7.12 17.00
C ASP A 306 -7.09 7.93 16.61
N ALA A 307 -5.95 7.24 16.51
CA ALA A 307 -4.70 7.86 16.10
C ALA A 307 -4.75 8.36 14.67
N VAL A 308 -5.10 7.48 13.74
CA VAL A 308 -5.20 7.81 12.32
C VAL A 308 -6.20 8.95 12.11
N PHE A 309 -7.37 8.88 12.77
CA PHE A 309 -8.37 9.93 12.71
C PHE A 309 -7.83 11.28 13.22
N ARG A 310 -7.24 11.33 14.42
CA ARG A 310 -6.72 12.57 15.00
C ARG A 310 -5.62 13.19 14.15
N ASN A 311 -4.72 12.37 13.62
CA ASN A 311 -3.65 12.85 12.77
C ASN A 311 -4.19 13.49 11.48
N MET A 312 -5.18 12.88 10.85
CA MET A 312 -5.85 13.47 9.70
C MET A 312 -6.61 14.76 10.06
N ASP A 313 -7.36 14.74 11.17
CA ASP A 313 -8.21 15.86 11.56
C ASP A 313 -7.40 17.10 11.99
N GLN A 314 -6.27 16.89 12.67
CA GLN A 314 -5.42 17.97 13.17
C GLN A 314 -4.44 18.51 12.13
N ASN A 315 -4.09 17.73 11.11
CA ASN A 315 -3.16 18.17 10.09
C ASN A 315 -3.80 19.25 9.20
N PRO A 316 -3.08 20.36 8.90
CA PRO A 316 -3.58 21.43 8.04
C PRO A 316 -4.03 20.96 6.65
N TYR A 317 -3.38 19.94 6.12
CA TYR A 317 -3.71 19.34 4.83
C TYR A 317 -4.79 18.24 4.92
N ASN A 318 -5.22 17.84 6.11
CA ASN A 318 -6.09 16.69 6.33
C ASN A 318 -5.55 15.35 5.76
N LEU A 319 -4.33 15.38 5.28
CA LEU A 319 -3.45 14.27 4.98
C LEU A 319 -2.17 14.52 5.76
N TYR A 320 -1.53 13.49 6.25
CA TYR A 320 -0.43 13.64 7.19
C TYR A 320 0.82 12.83 6.76
N PRO A 321 2.04 13.13 7.27
CA PRO A 321 3.27 12.52 6.83
C PRO A 321 3.31 11.00 7.01
N CYS A 322 3.87 10.31 6.06
CA CYS A 322 4.15 8.88 6.08
C CYS A 322 5.54 8.60 6.66
N GLU A 323 6.52 9.30 6.18
CA GLU A 323 7.84 9.47 6.76
C GLU A 323 8.01 10.92 7.26
N PRO A 324 8.96 11.20 8.14
CA PRO A 324 9.15 12.56 8.65
C PRO A 324 9.18 13.59 7.53
N ASN A 325 8.31 14.59 7.59
CA ASN A 325 8.13 15.65 6.59
C ASN A 325 7.42 15.26 5.28
N TRP A 326 7.23 13.96 4.97
CA TRP A 326 6.70 13.54 3.66
C TRP A 326 5.28 13.00 3.74
N ILE A 327 4.35 13.72 3.13
CA ILE A 327 2.96 13.28 2.97
C ILE A 327 2.84 12.55 1.64
N TYR A 328 2.53 11.25 1.71
CA TYR A 328 2.25 10.41 0.55
C TYR A 328 0.74 10.24 0.39
N SER A 329 0.24 10.60 -0.77
CA SER A 329 -1.20 10.43 -1.07
C SER A 329 -1.64 8.97 -0.94
N LEU A 330 -0.86 8.03 -1.47
CA LEU A 330 -1.17 6.59 -1.40
C LEU A 330 -1.40 6.13 0.04
N CYS A 331 -0.48 6.46 0.96
CA CYS A 331 -0.58 6.02 2.35
C CYS A 331 -1.84 6.58 3.03
N ASN A 332 -2.16 7.84 2.75
CA ASN A 332 -3.37 8.48 3.26
C ASN A 332 -4.67 7.92 2.65
N LEU A 333 -4.65 7.50 1.38
CA LEU A 333 -5.78 6.81 0.77
C LEU A 333 -6.02 5.43 1.39
N VAL A 334 -4.95 4.71 1.73
CA VAL A 334 -5.04 3.46 2.51
C VAL A 334 -5.53 3.74 3.92
N GLY A 335 -5.00 4.78 4.58
CA GLY A 335 -5.43 5.20 5.91
C GLY A 335 -6.92 5.52 5.99
N VAL A 336 -7.45 6.30 5.05
CA VAL A 336 -8.90 6.61 5.01
C VAL A 336 -9.75 5.37 4.71
N SER A 337 -9.24 4.42 3.91
CA SER A 337 -9.91 3.12 3.74
C SER A 337 -9.94 2.33 5.05
N GLY A 338 -8.85 2.41 5.84
CA GLY A 338 -8.79 1.85 7.20
C GLY A 338 -9.81 2.48 8.14
N ILE A 339 -9.97 3.81 8.08
CA ILE A 339 -11.01 4.53 8.84
C ILE A 339 -12.42 4.03 8.45
N VAL A 340 -12.73 3.95 7.15
CA VAL A 340 -14.05 3.45 6.67
C VAL A 340 -14.33 2.03 7.18
N ALA A 341 -13.32 1.15 7.10
CA ALA A 341 -13.45 -0.23 7.58
C ALA A 341 -13.58 -0.31 9.12
N SER A 342 -12.80 0.51 9.85
CA SER A 342 -12.85 0.54 11.32
C SER A 342 -14.15 1.14 11.85
N ASP A 343 -14.69 2.18 11.22
CA ASP A 343 -16.01 2.76 11.57
C ASP A 343 -17.10 1.67 11.56
N LYS A 344 -17.05 0.79 10.56
CA LYS A 344 -18.02 -0.31 10.44
C LYS A 344 -17.97 -1.30 11.62
N VAL A 345 -16.80 -1.64 12.12
CA VAL A 345 -16.62 -2.66 13.17
C VAL A 345 -16.63 -2.09 14.59
N LEU A 346 -16.26 -0.82 14.74
CA LEU A 346 -16.21 -0.12 16.03
C LEU A 346 -17.43 0.77 16.27
N GLY A 347 -18.22 1.08 15.24
CA GLY A 347 -19.36 1.99 15.34
C GLY A 347 -18.99 3.47 15.45
N ASN A 348 -17.79 3.85 14.97
CA ASN A 348 -17.34 5.25 14.91
C ASN A 348 -17.95 5.99 13.71
N ASP A 349 -17.79 7.31 13.65
CA ASP A 349 -18.21 8.20 12.56
C ASP A 349 -17.06 9.01 11.95
N TYR A 350 -15.84 8.50 12.07
CA TYR A 350 -14.61 9.21 11.68
C TYR A 350 -14.54 9.50 10.19
N GLY A 351 -14.91 8.55 9.35
CA GLY A 351 -14.96 8.71 7.91
C GLY A 351 -15.87 9.86 7.48
N PRO A 352 -17.15 9.89 7.85
CA PRO A 352 -18.04 11.02 7.58
C PRO A 352 -17.49 12.37 8.03
N ARG A 353 -16.85 12.46 9.18
CA ARG A 353 -16.28 13.70 9.74
C ARG A 353 -15.10 14.24 8.94
N LEU A 354 -14.24 13.36 8.43
CA LEU A 354 -13.08 13.74 7.63
C LEU A 354 -13.44 14.09 6.17
N LYS A 355 -14.53 13.52 5.63
CA LYS A 355 -14.79 13.44 4.19
C LYS A 355 -14.64 14.75 3.43
N GLY A 356 -15.32 15.80 3.86
CA GLY A 356 -15.34 17.07 3.12
C GLY A 356 -13.96 17.75 3.09
N ARG A 357 -13.24 17.75 4.21
CA ARG A 357 -11.91 18.34 4.30
C ARG A 357 -10.87 17.52 3.55
N PHE A 358 -10.94 16.19 3.65
CA PHE A 358 -10.04 15.29 2.92
C PHE A 358 -10.22 15.41 1.41
N GLU A 359 -11.45 15.46 0.93
CA GLU A 359 -11.76 15.66 -0.50
C GLU A 359 -11.26 17.02 -1.01
N ALA A 360 -11.49 18.09 -0.24
CA ALA A 360 -11.02 19.41 -0.58
C ALA A 360 -9.48 19.49 -0.62
N ALA A 361 -8.80 18.89 0.36
CA ALA A 361 -7.35 18.85 0.40
C ALA A 361 -6.76 18.01 -0.74
N LEU A 362 -7.38 16.88 -1.06
CA LEU A 362 -6.96 16.05 -2.19
C LEU A 362 -7.08 16.82 -3.52
N ALA A 363 -8.14 17.59 -3.70
CA ALA A 363 -8.38 18.37 -4.91
C ALA A 363 -7.49 19.61 -5.04
N SER A 364 -7.16 20.31 -3.94
CA SER A 364 -6.40 21.57 -3.97
C SER A 364 -4.91 21.37 -3.71
N GLU A 365 -4.53 20.57 -2.70
CA GLU A 365 -3.16 20.46 -2.21
C GLU A 365 -2.41 19.25 -2.77
N PHE A 366 -3.14 18.19 -3.14
CA PHE A 366 -2.59 16.95 -3.67
C PHE A 366 -3.03 16.65 -5.10
N SER A 367 -3.21 17.70 -5.90
CA SER A 367 -3.44 17.60 -7.35
C SER A 367 -2.30 18.24 -8.13
N ASN A 368 -1.81 17.53 -9.14
CA ASN A 368 -0.89 18.08 -10.13
C ASN A 368 -1.62 19.07 -11.05
N ALA A 369 -0.85 19.91 -11.75
CA ALA A 369 -1.41 20.85 -12.71
C ALA A 369 -2.22 20.19 -13.82
N ASP A 370 -1.94 18.93 -14.15
CA ASP A 370 -2.69 18.12 -15.11
C ASP A 370 -3.93 17.43 -14.52
N GLY A 371 -4.21 17.63 -13.25
CA GLY A 371 -5.38 17.12 -12.56
C GLY A 371 -5.28 15.67 -12.09
N THR A 372 -4.09 15.06 -12.13
CA THR A 372 -3.80 13.78 -11.47
C THR A 372 -3.45 14.00 -10.00
N ILE A 373 -3.46 12.93 -9.21
CA ILE A 373 -3.08 13.01 -7.79
C ILE A 373 -1.57 13.21 -7.68
N LEU A 374 -1.17 14.20 -6.88
CA LEU A 374 0.21 14.45 -6.50
C LEU A 374 0.67 13.34 -5.55
N PRO A 375 1.72 12.58 -5.88
CA PRO A 375 2.13 11.44 -5.05
C PRO A 375 2.76 11.85 -3.71
N ILE A 376 3.57 12.92 -3.69
CA ILE A 376 4.38 13.29 -2.53
C ILE A 376 4.44 14.80 -2.34
N ARG A 377 4.26 15.25 -1.09
CA ARG A 377 4.38 16.65 -0.67
C ARG A 377 5.14 16.75 0.65
N SER A 378 6.05 17.73 0.75
CA SER A 378 6.68 18.10 2.02
C SER A 378 5.68 18.87 2.90
N GLU A 379 5.50 18.45 4.13
CA GLU A 379 4.66 19.16 5.11
C GLU A 379 5.29 20.49 5.51
N LEU A 380 6.62 20.51 5.75
CA LEU A 380 7.32 21.70 6.26
C LEU A 380 7.49 22.79 5.20
N THR A 381 7.74 22.41 3.95
CA THR A 381 8.12 23.38 2.90
C THR A 381 7.07 23.53 1.82
N GLY A 382 6.07 22.64 1.77
CA GLY A 382 5.12 22.54 0.67
C GLY A 382 5.73 22.07 -0.66
N PHE A 383 7.02 21.67 -0.66
CA PHE A 383 7.67 21.15 -1.85
C PHE A 383 6.98 19.89 -2.33
N THR A 384 6.78 19.78 -3.63
CA THR A 384 6.10 18.67 -4.27
C THR A 384 7.03 17.90 -5.19
N ILE A 385 6.82 16.59 -5.29
CA ILE A 385 7.54 15.73 -6.25
C ILE A 385 6.50 15.21 -7.26
N PRO A 386 6.24 15.96 -8.34
CA PRO A 386 5.38 15.50 -9.42
C PRO A 386 6.12 14.49 -10.30
N GLY A 387 5.37 13.64 -11.01
CA GLY A 387 5.94 12.77 -12.05
C GLY A 387 6.80 11.62 -11.54
N LEU A 388 6.72 11.27 -10.26
CA LEU A 388 7.38 10.09 -9.72
C LEU A 388 6.92 8.81 -10.43
N ALA A 389 5.64 8.75 -10.76
CA ALA A 389 5.00 7.70 -11.55
C ALA A 389 3.83 8.30 -12.34
N GLY A 390 3.44 7.64 -13.42
CA GLY A 390 2.22 7.97 -14.19
C GLY A 390 1.07 7.04 -13.79
N ALA A 391 0.95 5.92 -14.49
CA ALA A 391 -0.13 4.95 -14.31
C ALA A 391 -0.24 4.39 -12.88
N ILE A 392 0.87 4.10 -12.21
CA ILE A 392 0.85 3.61 -10.82
C ILE A 392 0.27 4.66 -9.86
N SER A 393 0.48 5.96 -10.13
CA SER A 393 -0.13 7.01 -9.32
C SER A 393 -1.66 7.05 -9.46
N ASP A 394 -2.20 6.61 -10.59
CA ASP A 394 -3.65 6.52 -10.84
C ASP A 394 -4.27 5.22 -10.28
N VAL A 395 -3.48 4.16 -10.09
CA VAL A 395 -3.95 2.89 -9.49
C VAL A 395 -4.45 3.12 -8.06
N ALA A 396 -3.68 3.84 -7.24
CA ALA A 396 -4.02 4.04 -5.84
C ALA A 396 -5.39 4.73 -5.62
N PRO A 397 -5.68 5.90 -6.24
CA PRO A 397 -7.00 6.51 -6.12
C PRO A 397 -8.10 5.66 -6.76
N SER A 398 -7.82 4.95 -7.86
CA SER A 398 -8.80 4.06 -8.48
C SER A 398 -9.29 2.96 -7.53
N VAL A 399 -8.40 2.38 -6.73
CA VAL A 399 -8.75 1.34 -5.76
C VAL A 399 -9.25 1.93 -4.44
N PHE A 400 -8.42 2.76 -3.78
CA PHE A 400 -8.67 3.16 -2.39
C PHE A 400 -9.65 4.32 -2.23
N CYS A 401 -9.89 5.15 -3.28
CA CYS A 401 -10.97 6.13 -3.24
C CYS A 401 -12.36 5.51 -3.45
N GLY A 402 -12.47 4.33 -4.06
CA GLY A 402 -13.75 3.74 -4.40
C GLY A 402 -14.77 3.71 -3.25
N PRO A 403 -14.40 3.21 -2.06
CA PRO A 403 -15.31 3.17 -0.92
C PRO A 403 -15.70 4.54 -0.35
N TYR A 404 -14.88 5.56 -0.56
CA TYR A 404 -14.97 6.85 0.12
C TYR A 404 -15.31 8.01 -0.82
N LEU A 405 -14.60 8.13 -1.96
CA LEU A 405 -14.74 9.14 -3.00
C LEU A 405 -14.87 8.48 -4.38
N PRO A 406 -16.00 7.83 -4.70
CA PRO A 406 -16.14 7.00 -5.91
C PRO A 406 -15.95 7.80 -7.20
N HIS A 407 -16.31 9.08 -7.23
CA HIS A 407 -16.10 9.94 -8.42
C HIS A 407 -14.59 10.14 -8.74
N VAL A 408 -13.73 10.22 -7.72
CA VAL A 408 -12.28 10.27 -7.89
C VAL A 408 -11.78 8.95 -8.48
N ALA A 409 -12.23 7.83 -7.94
CA ALA A 409 -11.86 6.49 -8.42
C ALA A 409 -12.23 6.30 -9.91
N HIS A 410 -13.46 6.61 -10.29
CA HIS A 410 -13.93 6.53 -11.68
C HIS A 410 -13.14 7.44 -12.62
N ARG A 411 -12.77 8.63 -12.17
CA ARG A 411 -11.97 9.57 -12.94
C ARG A 411 -10.60 9.00 -13.26
N HIS A 412 -9.89 8.47 -12.24
CA HIS A 412 -8.55 7.93 -12.42
C HIS A 412 -8.54 6.65 -13.26
N TRP A 413 -9.55 5.80 -13.12
CA TRP A 413 -9.72 4.67 -14.04
C TRP A 413 -9.93 5.13 -15.50
N ALA A 414 -10.74 6.15 -15.73
CA ALA A 414 -10.97 6.68 -17.07
C ALA A 414 -9.68 7.25 -17.70
N ILE A 415 -8.86 7.97 -16.91
CA ILE A 415 -7.55 8.47 -17.36
C ILE A 415 -6.64 7.30 -17.74
N MET A 416 -6.47 6.34 -16.85
CA MET A 416 -5.58 5.19 -17.05
C MET A 416 -5.99 4.37 -18.28
N LYS A 417 -7.29 4.12 -18.44
CA LYS A 417 -7.82 3.38 -19.58
C LYS A 417 -7.59 4.11 -20.90
N GLN A 418 -7.77 5.43 -20.92
CA GLN A 418 -7.64 6.25 -22.13
C GLN A 418 -6.18 6.51 -22.53
N GLU A 419 -5.30 6.71 -21.55
CA GLU A 419 -3.95 7.20 -21.81
C GLU A 419 -2.87 6.12 -21.69
N ASN A 420 -3.10 5.09 -20.88
CA ASN A 420 -2.08 4.09 -20.60
C ASN A 420 -2.36 2.71 -21.24
N LEU A 421 -3.52 2.51 -21.86
CA LEU A 421 -3.89 1.27 -22.50
C LEU A 421 -4.21 1.48 -23.98
N CYS A 422 -3.56 0.73 -24.87
CA CYS A 422 -3.75 0.80 -26.30
C CYS A 422 -3.96 -0.61 -26.88
N TRP A 423 -5.11 -0.83 -27.53
CA TRP A 423 -5.36 -2.06 -28.27
C TRP A 423 -4.65 -2.03 -29.62
N THR A 424 -3.84 -3.02 -29.89
CA THR A 424 -3.21 -3.22 -31.20
C THR A 424 -4.15 -3.94 -32.16
N ASN A 425 -3.83 -3.92 -33.45
CA ASN A 425 -4.68 -4.53 -34.50
C ASN A 425 -4.78 -6.06 -34.38
N ASP A 426 -3.82 -6.71 -33.78
CA ASP A 426 -3.77 -8.16 -33.52
C ASP A 426 -4.42 -8.55 -32.18
N GLY A 427 -5.03 -7.60 -31.48
CA GLY A 427 -5.78 -7.84 -30.26
C GLY A 427 -4.93 -7.91 -28.99
N HIS A 428 -3.67 -7.48 -29.02
CA HIS A 428 -2.86 -7.27 -27.84
C HIS A 428 -3.23 -5.96 -27.13
N LEU A 429 -2.94 -5.89 -25.85
CA LEU A 429 -3.11 -4.68 -25.04
C LEU A 429 -1.73 -4.17 -24.60
N GLU A 430 -1.30 -3.08 -25.21
CA GLU A 430 -0.04 -2.44 -24.88
C GLU A 430 -0.20 -1.41 -23.77
N LEU A 431 0.83 -1.31 -22.93
CA LEU A 431 0.95 -0.26 -21.92
C LEU A 431 1.74 0.90 -22.51
N THR A 432 1.12 2.08 -22.54
CA THR A 432 1.65 3.30 -23.16
C THR A 432 1.85 4.40 -22.11
N ASN A 433 2.65 5.41 -22.44
CA ASN A 433 2.89 6.61 -21.61
C ASN A 433 3.34 6.28 -20.17
N LEU A 434 4.09 5.20 -19.99
CA LEU A 434 4.63 4.81 -18.69
C LEU A 434 5.89 5.63 -18.36
N VAL A 435 5.92 6.19 -17.15
CA VAL A 435 7.02 7.06 -16.68
C VAL A 435 7.49 6.67 -15.28
N GLY A 436 8.74 6.97 -14.97
CA GLY A 436 9.27 6.82 -13.60
C GLY A 436 9.02 5.42 -13.01
N ALA A 437 8.39 5.38 -11.84
CA ALA A 437 8.12 4.17 -11.08
C ALA A 437 7.16 3.18 -11.75
N ASP A 438 6.47 3.56 -12.84
CA ASP A 438 5.71 2.60 -13.65
C ASP A 438 6.59 1.49 -14.25
N ASN A 439 7.88 1.77 -14.41
CA ASN A 439 8.86 0.81 -14.92
C ASN A 439 9.63 0.09 -13.79
N LEU A 440 9.09 0.09 -12.59
CA LEU A 440 9.68 -0.53 -11.41
C LEU A 440 8.68 -1.48 -10.75
N ASP A 441 9.13 -2.65 -10.33
CA ASP A 441 8.35 -3.52 -9.47
C ASP A 441 8.61 -3.16 -7.99
N PRO A 442 7.65 -2.56 -7.27
CA PRO A 442 7.86 -2.14 -5.88
C PRO A 442 8.03 -3.30 -4.90
N GLY A 443 7.72 -4.52 -5.32
CA GLY A 443 7.89 -5.72 -4.49
C GLY A 443 9.33 -6.22 -4.45
N ASN A 444 10.16 -5.93 -5.46
CA ASN A 444 11.54 -6.38 -5.53
C ASN A 444 12.50 -5.33 -6.13
N TYR A 445 12.01 -4.14 -6.44
CA TYR A 445 12.72 -3.00 -7.03
C TYR A 445 13.47 -3.32 -8.33
N ARG A 446 13.05 -4.35 -9.03
CA ARG A 446 13.59 -4.66 -10.36
C ARG A 446 12.90 -3.81 -11.42
N SER A 447 13.68 -3.40 -12.40
CA SER A 447 13.16 -2.72 -13.57
C SER A 447 12.24 -3.66 -14.36
N GLY A 448 11.07 -3.17 -14.74
CA GLY A 448 10.09 -3.92 -15.54
C GLY A 448 8.69 -3.34 -15.43
N ARG A 449 7.80 -3.78 -16.30
CA ARG A 449 6.41 -3.34 -16.40
C ARG A 449 5.41 -4.37 -15.88
N GLY A 450 5.89 -5.43 -15.22
CA GLY A 450 5.06 -6.52 -14.73
C GLY A 450 4.09 -6.05 -13.65
N TYR A 451 4.59 -5.32 -12.67
CA TYR A 451 3.76 -4.85 -11.57
C TYR A 451 2.66 -3.88 -12.02
N VAL A 452 2.97 -2.87 -12.84
CA VAL A 452 1.96 -1.93 -13.34
C VAL A 452 0.88 -2.64 -14.15
N ARG A 453 1.24 -3.67 -14.93
CA ARG A 453 0.28 -4.50 -15.68
C ARG A 453 -0.69 -5.22 -14.75
N VAL A 454 -0.18 -5.88 -13.71
CA VAL A 454 -1.00 -6.57 -12.71
C VAL A 454 -1.89 -5.59 -11.95
N ALA A 455 -1.34 -4.43 -11.57
CA ALA A 455 -2.09 -3.38 -10.88
C ALA A 455 -3.24 -2.84 -11.76
N MET A 456 -3.01 -2.60 -13.05
CA MET A 456 -4.06 -2.19 -13.99
C MET A 456 -5.12 -3.28 -14.19
N ALA A 457 -4.73 -4.56 -14.22
CA ALA A 457 -5.69 -5.67 -14.26
C ALA A 457 -6.58 -5.69 -13.02
N SER A 458 -6.01 -5.42 -11.84
CA SER A 458 -6.76 -5.32 -10.58
C SER A 458 -7.77 -4.16 -10.59
N VAL A 459 -7.39 -3.01 -11.15
CA VAL A 459 -8.30 -1.87 -11.33
C VAL A 459 -9.41 -2.20 -12.32
N ALA A 460 -9.05 -2.77 -13.48
CA ALA A 460 -10.05 -3.19 -14.49
C ALA A 460 -11.09 -4.16 -13.90
N THR A 461 -10.67 -5.04 -12.99
CA THR A 461 -11.55 -5.95 -12.25
C THR A 461 -12.55 -5.19 -11.40
N GLU A 462 -12.08 -4.25 -10.58
CA GLU A 462 -12.94 -3.46 -9.69
C GLU A 462 -13.97 -2.63 -10.45
N PHE A 463 -13.61 -2.16 -11.67
CA PHE A 463 -14.50 -1.40 -12.54
C PHE A 463 -15.30 -2.25 -13.54
N GLY A 464 -15.25 -3.57 -13.45
CA GLY A 464 -16.04 -4.49 -14.28
C GLY A 464 -15.62 -4.52 -15.76
N ASP A 465 -14.38 -4.15 -16.08
CA ASP A 465 -13.83 -4.25 -17.44
C ASP A 465 -13.11 -5.58 -17.63
N GLU A 466 -13.91 -6.65 -17.75
CA GLU A 466 -13.38 -8.02 -17.88
C GLU A 466 -12.48 -8.20 -19.10
N LYS A 467 -12.79 -7.52 -20.20
CA LYS A 467 -11.99 -7.63 -21.42
C LYS A 467 -10.55 -7.16 -21.19
N ILE A 468 -10.37 -6.04 -20.51
CA ILE A 468 -9.03 -5.53 -20.17
C ILE A 468 -8.37 -6.43 -19.13
N ARG A 469 -9.09 -6.81 -18.06
CA ARG A 469 -8.60 -7.73 -17.04
C ARG A 469 -8.05 -9.01 -17.63
N ASP A 470 -8.86 -9.72 -18.41
CA ASP A 470 -8.52 -11.04 -18.95
C ASP A 470 -7.33 -10.96 -19.91
N GLN A 471 -7.27 -9.91 -20.75
CA GLN A 471 -6.14 -9.72 -21.65
C GLN A 471 -4.84 -9.45 -20.88
N LEU A 472 -4.86 -8.58 -19.86
CA LEU A 472 -3.66 -8.27 -19.06
C LEU A 472 -3.17 -9.49 -18.27
N ILE A 473 -4.08 -10.29 -17.69
CA ILE A 473 -3.72 -11.52 -16.99
C ILE A 473 -3.19 -12.58 -17.94
N ARG A 474 -3.83 -12.77 -19.10
CA ARG A 474 -3.35 -13.71 -20.13
C ARG A 474 -1.93 -13.36 -20.58
N GLN A 475 -1.67 -12.09 -20.92
CA GLN A 475 -0.33 -11.63 -21.30
C GLN A 475 0.69 -11.77 -20.15
N THR A 476 0.25 -11.60 -18.90
CA THR A 476 1.10 -11.84 -17.73
C THR A 476 1.49 -13.30 -17.63
N ASP A 477 0.54 -14.22 -17.76
CA ASP A 477 0.73 -15.65 -17.54
C ASP A 477 1.46 -16.35 -18.69
N GLU A 478 1.17 -15.97 -19.92
CA GLU A 478 1.63 -16.70 -21.12
C GLU A 478 2.88 -16.07 -21.74
N GLU A 479 3.02 -14.75 -21.68
CA GLU A 479 4.04 -14.05 -22.45
C GLU A 479 5.20 -13.54 -21.58
N GLN A 480 4.91 -12.97 -20.40
CA GLN A 480 5.92 -12.24 -19.63
C GLN A 480 6.43 -13.01 -18.43
N PHE A 481 5.55 -13.66 -17.69
CA PHE A 481 5.84 -14.35 -16.44
C PHE A 481 5.21 -15.74 -16.45
N PRO A 482 5.77 -16.70 -17.20
CA PRO A 482 5.19 -18.03 -17.33
C PRO A 482 4.85 -18.68 -16.01
N VAL A 483 3.68 -19.30 -15.94
CA VAL A 483 3.19 -19.97 -14.73
C VAL A 483 3.97 -21.26 -14.50
N TYR A 484 4.34 -21.51 -13.25
CA TYR A 484 4.96 -22.76 -12.83
C TYR A 484 4.36 -23.24 -11.52
N GLU A 485 4.46 -24.54 -11.28
CA GLU A 485 4.04 -25.17 -10.05
C GLU A 485 5.20 -25.25 -9.04
N THR A 486 4.96 -24.88 -7.81
CA THR A 486 5.91 -25.01 -6.72
C THR A 486 5.97 -26.44 -6.18
N ARG A 487 6.94 -26.76 -5.32
CA ARG A 487 7.04 -28.07 -4.67
C ARG A 487 5.78 -28.44 -3.85
N THR A 488 5.05 -27.47 -3.37
CA THR A 488 3.83 -27.67 -2.57
C THR A 488 2.56 -27.80 -3.40
N GLY A 489 2.65 -27.63 -4.73
CA GLY A 489 1.50 -27.64 -5.63
C GLY A 489 0.87 -26.26 -5.87
N ALA A 490 1.37 -25.21 -5.25
CA ALA A 490 0.92 -23.85 -5.50
C ALA A 490 1.42 -23.36 -6.88
N LEU A 491 0.65 -22.47 -7.52
CA LEU A 491 1.04 -21.84 -8.78
C LEU A 491 1.62 -20.44 -8.56
N LYS A 492 2.64 -20.12 -9.34
CA LYS A 492 3.31 -18.80 -9.35
C LYS A 492 3.69 -18.37 -10.76
N ASN A 493 3.86 -17.08 -10.95
CA ASN A 493 4.41 -16.49 -12.15
C ASN A 493 5.94 -16.30 -11.99
N LYS A 494 6.73 -16.94 -12.85
CA LYS A 494 8.19 -16.92 -12.78
C LYS A 494 8.73 -15.52 -13.06
N GLY A 495 9.46 -14.95 -12.09
CA GLY A 495 10.11 -13.64 -12.23
C GLY A 495 9.25 -12.46 -11.76
N LEU A 496 7.98 -12.64 -11.49
CA LEU A 496 7.14 -11.64 -10.84
C LEU A 496 7.46 -11.61 -9.34
N SER A 497 7.48 -10.42 -8.75
CA SER A 497 7.68 -10.28 -7.28
C SER A 497 6.57 -10.94 -6.48
N THR A 498 6.83 -11.23 -5.21
CA THR A 498 5.81 -11.74 -4.29
C THR A 498 4.65 -10.75 -4.15
N LEU A 499 4.92 -9.45 -4.14
CA LEU A 499 3.87 -8.42 -4.14
C LEU A 499 3.03 -8.47 -5.43
N GLY A 500 3.68 -8.53 -6.59
CA GLY A 500 3.00 -8.69 -7.87
C GLY A 500 2.18 -9.97 -7.93
N GLN A 501 2.72 -11.09 -7.41
CA GLN A 501 2.03 -12.36 -7.31
C GLN A 501 0.74 -12.27 -6.48
N ILE A 502 0.80 -11.63 -5.30
CA ILE A 502 -0.37 -11.40 -4.44
C ILE A 502 -1.42 -10.57 -5.17
N ASN A 503 -1.00 -9.49 -5.82
CA ASN A 503 -1.92 -8.61 -6.54
C ASN A 503 -2.62 -9.27 -7.74
N THR A 504 -2.06 -10.35 -8.32
CA THR A 504 -2.77 -11.11 -9.36
C THR A 504 -4.06 -11.74 -8.85
N LEU A 505 -4.18 -12.00 -7.54
CA LEU A 505 -5.38 -12.62 -6.96
C LEU A 505 -6.62 -11.75 -7.13
N ARG A 506 -6.50 -10.43 -7.01
CA ARG A 506 -7.64 -9.53 -7.25
C ARG A 506 -8.21 -9.69 -8.66
N SER A 507 -7.34 -9.83 -9.65
CA SER A 507 -7.80 -10.02 -11.04
C SER A 507 -8.30 -11.43 -11.32
N ARG A 508 -7.85 -12.44 -10.56
CA ARG A 508 -8.27 -13.84 -10.73
C ARG A 508 -9.54 -14.19 -9.98
N LEU A 509 -9.73 -13.60 -8.81
CA LEU A 509 -10.85 -13.87 -7.90
C LEU A 509 -11.89 -12.74 -7.91
N GLY A 510 -11.47 -11.51 -8.16
CA GLY A 510 -12.32 -10.34 -8.04
C GLY A 510 -13.34 -10.20 -9.17
N ALA A 511 -14.34 -9.37 -8.89
CA ALA A 511 -15.34 -8.90 -9.82
C ALA A 511 -15.67 -7.42 -9.56
N HIS A 512 -16.56 -6.86 -10.37
CA HIS A 512 -16.97 -5.46 -10.26
C HIS A 512 -17.47 -5.11 -8.85
N GLY A 513 -16.84 -4.10 -8.25
CA GLY A 513 -17.25 -3.53 -6.96
C GLY A 513 -16.91 -4.39 -5.73
N ASP A 514 -16.12 -5.44 -5.88
CA ASP A 514 -15.78 -6.35 -4.79
C ASP A 514 -15.05 -5.67 -3.64
N TRP A 515 -14.10 -4.79 -3.94
CA TRP A 515 -13.38 -4.04 -2.91
C TRP A 515 -14.31 -3.08 -2.17
N ASN A 516 -15.16 -2.38 -2.92
CA ASN A 516 -16.14 -1.47 -2.33
C ASN A 516 -17.14 -2.20 -1.43
N SER A 517 -17.66 -3.34 -1.86
CA SER A 517 -18.64 -4.10 -1.08
C SER A 517 -18.02 -4.76 0.15
N LEU A 518 -16.77 -5.21 0.09
CA LEU A 518 -16.03 -5.70 1.25
C LEU A 518 -15.97 -4.64 2.37
N LEU A 519 -15.56 -3.41 2.04
CA LEU A 519 -15.40 -2.36 3.05
C LEU A 519 -16.74 -1.83 3.57
N LYS A 520 -17.76 -1.70 2.69
CA LYS A 520 -19.05 -1.12 3.05
C LYS A 520 -20.02 -2.13 3.62
N ASP A 521 -20.13 -3.29 2.99
CA ASP A 521 -21.17 -4.27 3.27
C ASP A 521 -20.64 -5.45 4.10
N GLY A 522 -19.47 -5.98 3.74
CA GLY A 522 -18.95 -7.23 4.29
C GLY A 522 -19.84 -8.43 3.95
N PRO A 523 -19.61 -9.60 4.57
CA PRO A 523 -20.45 -10.77 4.36
C PRO A 523 -21.89 -10.53 4.85
N PRO A 524 -22.91 -11.07 4.16
CA PRO A 524 -24.30 -10.97 4.60
C PRO A 524 -24.51 -11.56 6.00
N GLU A 525 -25.40 -10.92 6.78
CA GLU A 525 -25.66 -11.27 8.18
C GLU A 525 -26.05 -12.75 8.40
N HIS A 526 -26.76 -13.35 7.44
CA HIS A 526 -27.15 -14.75 7.53
C HIS A 526 -25.96 -15.72 7.49
N CYS A 527 -24.84 -15.34 6.85
CA CYS A 527 -23.63 -16.17 6.85
C CYS A 527 -23.07 -16.36 8.27
N PHE A 528 -23.12 -15.32 9.10
CA PHE A 528 -22.62 -15.40 10.48
C PHE A 528 -23.50 -16.24 11.43
N ARG A 529 -24.73 -16.53 11.04
CA ARG A 529 -25.65 -17.41 11.81
C ARG A 529 -25.51 -18.88 11.45
N ALA A 530 -24.97 -19.16 10.28
CA ALA A 530 -24.81 -20.51 9.74
C ALA A 530 -23.62 -21.25 10.35
N PRO A 531 -23.54 -22.58 10.18
CA PRO A 531 -22.33 -23.34 10.48
C PRO A 531 -21.11 -22.77 9.76
N ILE A 532 -19.96 -22.88 10.39
CA ILE A 532 -18.66 -22.43 9.89
C ILE A 532 -17.75 -23.64 9.72
N LEU A 533 -17.18 -23.81 8.54
CA LEU A 533 -16.12 -24.78 8.26
C LEU A 533 -14.83 -24.30 8.94
N ASP A 534 -14.37 -24.99 10.00
CA ASP A 534 -13.30 -24.51 10.87
C ASP A 534 -12.04 -25.39 10.86
N GLU A 535 -12.19 -26.69 10.68
CA GLU A 535 -11.03 -27.60 10.54
C GLU A 535 -11.02 -28.20 9.13
N VAL A 536 -9.98 -27.90 8.38
CA VAL A 536 -9.73 -28.41 7.03
C VAL A 536 -8.24 -28.68 6.90
N PRO A 537 -7.82 -29.88 6.45
CA PRO A 537 -6.41 -30.16 6.22
C PRO A 537 -5.88 -29.34 5.04
N PHE A 538 -4.75 -28.66 5.25
CA PHE A 538 -4.09 -27.83 4.24
C PHE A 538 -2.66 -28.33 4.01
N PRO A 539 -2.19 -28.46 2.77
CA PRO A 539 -2.85 -28.09 1.51
C PRO A 539 -3.66 -29.25 0.86
N GLU A 540 -4.01 -30.30 1.60
CA GLU A 540 -4.68 -31.48 1.05
C GLU A 540 -6.08 -31.19 0.53
N VAL A 541 -6.78 -30.21 1.13
CA VAL A 541 -8.11 -29.76 0.71
C VAL A 541 -8.10 -28.25 0.45
N LEU A 542 -8.49 -27.84 -0.76
CA LEU A 542 -8.68 -26.46 -1.15
C LEU A 542 -10.18 -26.16 -1.17
N VAL A 543 -10.58 -25.03 -0.58
CA VAL A 543 -12.00 -24.63 -0.45
C VAL A 543 -12.32 -23.61 -1.54
N GLY A 544 -13.10 -23.97 -2.54
CA GLY A 544 -13.52 -23.09 -3.64
C GLY A 544 -14.76 -22.26 -3.32
N LYS A 545 -15.59 -22.77 -2.41
CA LYS A 545 -16.80 -22.09 -1.91
C LYS A 545 -17.15 -22.61 -0.52
N ALA A 546 -17.57 -21.71 0.37
CA ALA A 546 -18.23 -22.05 1.62
C ALA A 546 -19.22 -20.93 1.95
N TYR A 547 -20.48 -21.12 1.57
CA TYR A 547 -21.47 -20.05 1.61
C TYR A 547 -22.84 -20.56 2.10
N SER A 548 -23.45 -19.80 2.99
CA SER A 548 -24.83 -20.04 3.45
C SER A 548 -25.79 -19.02 2.82
N HIS A 549 -26.90 -19.49 2.28
CA HIS A 549 -27.96 -18.62 1.76
C HIS A 549 -29.11 -18.41 2.74
N ASP A 550 -29.23 -19.30 3.72
CA ASP A 550 -30.38 -19.36 4.64
C ASP A 550 -30.04 -19.14 6.12
N GLY A 551 -28.76 -19.13 6.45
CA GLY A 551 -28.26 -19.04 7.83
C GLY A 551 -28.33 -20.37 8.61
N GLU A 552 -28.62 -21.50 7.95
CA GLU A 552 -28.72 -22.83 8.58
C GLU A 552 -27.92 -23.91 7.84
N SER A 553 -27.89 -23.85 6.50
CA SER A 553 -27.11 -24.75 5.65
C SER A 553 -25.88 -24.07 5.08
N VAL A 554 -24.87 -24.84 4.66
CA VAL A 554 -23.66 -24.33 4.03
C VAL A 554 -23.36 -25.11 2.75
N GLU A 555 -23.32 -24.42 1.63
CA GLU A 555 -22.83 -24.94 0.37
C GLU A 555 -21.31 -24.92 0.35
N LEU A 556 -20.71 -26.07 0.01
CA LEU A 556 -19.27 -26.26 -0.08
C LEU A 556 -18.90 -26.70 -1.49
N VAL A 557 -17.84 -26.11 -2.03
CA VAL A 557 -17.12 -26.62 -3.19
C VAL A 557 -15.67 -26.82 -2.76
N LEU A 558 -15.23 -28.07 -2.83
CA LEU A 558 -13.92 -28.51 -2.35
C LEU A 558 -13.15 -29.15 -3.50
N TYR A 559 -11.83 -29.00 -3.45
CA TYR A 559 -10.89 -29.67 -4.36
C TYR A 559 -9.81 -30.38 -3.56
N ASN A 560 -9.34 -31.52 -4.04
CA ASN A 560 -8.14 -32.11 -3.51
C ASN A 560 -6.90 -31.28 -3.94
N GLY A 561 -6.11 -30.84 -2.99
CA GLY A 561 -4.90 -30.07 -3.26
C GLY A 561 -3.76 -30.94 -3.84
N ARG A 562 -3.73 -32.22 -3.51
CA ARG A 562 -2.75 -33.20 -4.02
C ARG A 562 -3.44 -34.45 -4.54
N ASN A 563 -3.82 -35.36 -3.66
CA ASN A 563 -4.40 -36.65 -4.00
C ASN A 563 -5.88 -36.68 -3.62
N ALA A 564 -6.69 -37.35 -4.42
CA ALA A 564 -8.03 -37.70 -4.04
C ALA A 564 -8.03 -38.56 -2.78
N GLY A 565 -9.06 -38.41 -1.93
CA GLY A 565 -9.12 -39.15 -0.67
C GLY A 565 -10.31 -38.83 0.18
N ASN A 566 -10.39 -39.47 1.34
CA ASN A 566 -11.36 -39.17 2.36
C ASN A 566 -10.76 -38.24 3.41
N PHE A 567 -11.41 -37.13 3.64
CA PHE A 567 -10.96 -36.08 4.55
C PHE A 567 -12.01 -35.82 5.62
N THR A 568 -11.56 -35.59 6.85
CA THR A 568 -12.41 -35.19 7.95
C THR A 568 -12.44 -33.67 8.04
N LEU A 569 -13.64 -33.09 8.00
CA LEU A 569 -13.90 -31.67 8.11
C LEU A 569 -14.55 -31.36 9.45
N GLY A 570 -14.06 -30.34 10.15
CA GLY A 570 -14.64 -29.86 11.40
C GLY A 570 -15.49 -28.59 11.16
N PHE A 571 -16.65 -28.58 11.79
CA PHE A 571 -17.58 -27.47 11.74
C PHE A 571 -17.85 -26.94 13.14
N LYS A 572 -18.07 -25.64 13.26
CA LYS A 572 -18.49 -24.92 14.46
C LYS A 572 -19.71 -24.06 14.20
N ASN A 573 -20.23 -23.37 15.20
CA ASN A 573 -21.40 -22.51 15.13
C ASN A 573 -22.67 -23.25 14.68
N MET A 574 -22.74 -24.55 14.97
CA MET A 574 -23.94 -25.39 14.75
C MET A 574 -24.85 -25.29 15.96
N LYS A 575 -26.15 -25.55 15.77
CA LYS A 575 -27.09 -25.61 16.90
C LYS A 575 -26.80 -26.89 17.73
N ALA A 576 -26.42 -26.70 18.99
CA ALA A 576 -26.08 -27.80 19.90
C ALA A 576 -27.19 -28.85 19.99
N GLY A 577 -26.87 -30.12 19.96
CA GLY A 577 -27.81 -31.23 19.99
C GLY A 577 -28.58 -31.47 18.68
N ARG A 578 -28.44 -30.64 17.67
CA ARG A 578 -29.10 -30.83 16.35
C ARG A 578 -28.23 -31.73 15.46
N ALA A 579 -28.85 -32.62 14.73
CA ALA A 579 -28.20 -33.45 13.74
C ALA A 579 -27.99 -32.67 12.43
N TYR A 580 -26.86 -32.87 11.80
CA TYR A 580 -26.51 -32.30 10.50
C TYR A 580 -26.02 -33.39 9.56
N ARG A 581 -26.32 -33.25 8.29
CA ARG A 581 -25.91 -34.17 7.23
C ARG A 581 -25.03 -33.51 6.20
N LEU A 582 -23.91 -34.16 5.86
CA LEU A 582 -23.00 -33.81 4.79
C LEU A 582 -22.87 -35.01 3.83
N GLY A 583 -23.53 -34.96 2.67
CA GLY A 583 -23.61 -36.12 1.78
C GLY A 583 -24.37 -37.29 2.45
N SER A 584 -23.68 -38.43 2.59
CA SER A 584 -24.19 -39.62 3.27
C SER A 584 -23.89 -39.65 4.78
N GLN A 585 -23.00 -38.76 5.28
CA GLN A 585 -22.61 -38.72 6.67
C GLN A 585 -23.54 -37.86 7.51
N THR A 586 -23.83 -38.28 8.73
CA THR A 586 -24.63 -37.53 9.70
C THR A 586 -23.89 -37.47 11.03
N ALA A 587 -23.86 -36.31 11.64
CA ALA A 587 -23.30 -36.10 12.98
C ALA A 587 -24.21 -35.17 13.79
N VAL A 588 -24.25 -35.36 15.10
CA VAL A 588 -24.94 -34.47 16.04
C VAL A 588 -23.93 -33.45 16.56
N ALA A 589 -24.28 -32.16 16.49
CA ALA A 589 -23.47 -31.12 17.08
C ALA A 589 -23.39 -31.28 18.60
N ASP A 590 -22.19 -31.18 19.14
CA ASP A 590 -21.95 -31.29 20.58
C ASP A 590 -22.50 -30.05 21.34
N HIS A 591 -22.26 -30.01 22.64
CA HIS A 591 -22.69 -28.92 23.51
C HIS A 591 -22.04 -27.55 23.18
N LYS A 592 -20.93 -27.55 22.43
CA LYS A 592 -20.27 -26.32 21.92
C LYS A 592 -20.75 -25.93 20.53
N GLY A 593 -21.63 -26.73 19.91
CA GLY A 593 -22.04 -26.53 18.52
C GLY A 593 -20.98 -26.97 17.52
N GLU A 594 -20.19 -27.99 17.84
CA GLU A 594 -19.13 -28.52 16.98
C GLU A 594 -19.46 -29.93 16.50
N ALA A 595 -19.06 -30.28 15.29
CA ALA A 595 -19.12 -31.65 14.78
C ALA A 595 -18.04 -31.90 13.73
N LYS A 596 -17.65 -33.18 13.56
CA LYS A 596 -16.73 -33.64 12.50
C LYS A 596 -17.46 -34.60 11.57
N LEU A 597 -17.27 -34.40 10.27
CA LEU A 597 -17.89 -35.18 9.21
C LEU A 597 -16.85 -35.51 8.14
N SER A 598 -16.87 -36.72 7.62
CA SER A 598 -15.93 -37.15 6.57
C SER A 598 -16.55 -36.98 5.19
N VAL A 599 -15.72 -36.57 4.21
CA VAL A 599 -16.11 -36.40 2.82
C VAL A 599 -15.04 -36.99 1.90
N SER A 600 -15.48 -37.68 0.85
CA SER A 600 -14.58 -38.10 -0.22
C SER A 600 -14.43 -36.96 -1.24
N ILE A 601 -13.22 -36.56 -1.51
CA ILE A 601 -12.89 -35.48 -2.45
C ILE A 601 -12.05 -36.07 -3.59
N ASP A 602 -12.55 -35.92 -4.80
CA ASP A 602 -11.89 -36.30 -6.06
C ASP A 602 -12.21 -35.24 -7.12
N GLY A 603 -11.24 -34.40 -7.40
CA GLY A 603 -11.44 -33.18 -8.20
C GLY A 603 -12.43 -32.22 -7.54
N ARG A 604 -13.25 -31.56 -8.36
CA ARG A 604 -14.30 -30.66 -7.87
C ARG A 604 -15.42 -31.43 -7.17
N THR A 605 -15.56 -31.26 -5.88
CA THR A 605 -16.59 -31.89 -5.06
C THR A 605 -17.54 -30.83 -4.50
N ALA A 606 -18.79 -30.80 -5.00
CA ALA A 606 -19.85 -29.93 -4.50
C ALA A 606 -20.74 -30.69 -3.51
N ILE A 607 -20.89 -30.16 -2.30
CA ILE A 607 -21.64 -30.81 -1.24
C ILE A 607 -22.26 -29.76 -0.30
N THR A 608 -23.37 -30.08 0.33
CA THR A 608 -24.04 -29.16 1.26
C THR A 608 -24.15 -29.78 2.64
N LEU A 609 -23.73 -29.01 3.65
CA LEU A 609 -24.07 -29.30 5.06
C LEU A 609 -25.45 -28.78 5.34
N ARG A 610 -26.36 -29.67 5.78
CA ARG A 610 -27.75 -29.30 6.09
C ARG A 610 -28.17 -29.84 7.45
N PRO A 611 -29.01 -29.10 8.21
CA PRO A 611 -29.63 -29.65 9.38
C PRO A 611 -30.61 -30.80 8.98
N VAL A 612 -30.68 -31.82 9.80
CA VAL A 612 -31.66 -32.90 9.65
C VAL A 612 -32.97 -32.43 10.28
N GLU A 613 -34.06 -32.51 9.54
CA GLU A 613 -35.38 -32.21 10.09
C GLU A 613 -35.67 -33.22 11.22
N GLN A 614 -36.11 -32.71 12.36
CA GLN A 614 -36.65 -33.57 13.42
C GLN A 614 -38.05 -34.02 12.98
N THR A 615 -38.18 -35.30 12.65
CA THR A 615 -39.50 -35.93 12.37
C THR A 615 -40.32 -35.99 13.63
#